data_672d9ceffcb4fbdbf78bb5a306f93165
#
_entry.id   672d9ceffcb4fbdbf78bb5a306f93165
#
_cell.length_a   1.000
_cell.length_b   1.000
_cell.length_c   1.000
_cell.angle_alpha   90.00
_cell.angle_beta   90.00
_cell.angle_gamma   90.00
#
_symmetry.space_group_name_H-M   'P 1'
#
loop_
_entity.id
_entity.type
_entity.pdbx_description
1 polymer ?
#
loop_
_entity_poly.entity_id
_entity_poly.type
_entity_poly.pdbx_seq_one_letter_code
_entity_poly.pdbx_strand_id
1 'polypeptide(L)'
;MGKFKTFISGAVLSLFFGVSPVSAELFGLSSFVLDNGMQVLVIPNHKAPIIKHMVWYKAGSVDEPRGKGGTAHLLEHLMFRGTRKVKDGVFNDLISRNGGESNAFTSLDYTAYHQELDISRLELAMFLEADRMQNLKITPEAFAKERDIVFQERKQVVDNNPLSYFGESMRKLLWQDHP
;
A
#
# COMPACT_ATOMS: atom_id res chain seq x y z
N MET A 1 54.87 -23.57 59.79
CA MET A 1 54.31 -24.25 58.59
C MET A 1 53.19 -23.41 58.04
N GLY A 2 53.54 -22.48 57.18
CA GLY A 2 52.55 -21.54 56.54
C GLY A 2 52.31 -21.94 55.11
N LYS A 3 51.03 -22.15 54.74
CA LYS A 3 50.61 -22.48 53.38
C LYS A 3 50.42 -21.20 52.63
N PHE A 4 51.22 -20.98 51.59
CA PHE A 4 51.04 -19.95 50.59
C PHE A 4 49.82 -20.31 49.64
N LYS A 5 48.81 -19.49 49.60
CA LYS A 5 47.75 -19.58 48.60
C LYS A 5 48.05 -18.60 47.46
N THR A 6 48.39 -19.12 46.31
CA THR A 6 48.61 -18.36 45.09
C THR A 6 47.24 -18.05 44.49
N PHE A 7 46.87 -16.76 44.41
CA PHE A 7 45.71 -16.31 43.65
C PHE A 7 46.15 -16.07 42.19
N ILE A 8 45.60 -16.86 41.28
CA ILE A 8 45.73 -16.59 39.84
C ILE A 8 44.56 -15.69 39.44
N SER A 9 44.87 -14.43 39.18
CA SER A 9 43.89 -13.46 38.65
C SER A 9 43.83 -13.61 37.14
N GLY A 10 42.81 -14.30 36.64
CA GLY A 10 42.56 -14.40 35.19
C GLY A 10 41.87 -13.14 34.69
N ALA A 11 42.59 -12.35 33.91
CA ALA A 11 41.99 -11.21 33.17
C ALA A 11 41.23 -11.75 31.96
N VAL A 12 39.91 -11.66 31.99
CA VAL A 12 39.06 -11.92 30.83
C VAL A 12 39.07 -10.70 29.94
N LEU A 13 39.79 -10.77 28.82
CA LEU A 13 39.83 -9.73 27.78
C LEU A 13 38.56 -9.89 26.92
N SER A 14 37.51 -9.10 27.22
CA SER A 14 36.29 -9.04 26.41
C SER A 14 36.58 -8.25 25.14
N LEU A 15 36.78 -8.94 24.02
CA LEU A 15 36.80 -8.34 22.68
C LEU A 15 35.38 -7.91 22.29
N PHE A 16 35.05 -6.64 22.49
CA PHE A 16 33.87 -6.04 21.89
C PHE A 16 34.14 -5.87 20.39
N PHE A 17 33.63 -6.79 19.57
CA PHE A 17 33.46 -6.53 18.16
C PHE A 17 32.33 -5.50 18.02
N GLY A 18 32.71 -4.25 17.79
CA GLY A 18 31.78 -3.21 17.40
C GLY A 18 31.17 -3.57 16.04
N VAL A 19 29.97 -4.12 16.06
CA VAL A 19 29.16 -4.26 14.83
C VAL A 19 28.68 -2.85 14.47
N SER A 20 29.42 -2.21 13.58
CA SER A 20 28.91 -0.98 12.95
C SER A 20 27.62 -1.33 12.21
N PRO A 21 26.51 -0.59 12.40
CA PRO A 21 25.32 -0.81 11.60
C PRO A 21 25.72 -0.56 10.13
N VAL A 22 25.71 -1.62 9.33
CA VAL A 22 25.79 -1.50 7.87
C VAL A 22 24.47 -0.87 7.47
N SER A 23 24.49 0.45 7.27
CA SER A 23 23.42 1.16 6.58
C SER A 23 23.50 0.73 5.12
N ALA A 24 22.81 -0.35 4.77
CA ALA A 24 22.62 -0.69 3.37
C ALA A 24 21.74 0.42 2.79
N GLU A 25 22.34 1.27 1.97
CA GLU A 25 21.62 2.25 1.14
C GLU A 25 20.83 1.46 0.10
N LEU A 26 19.63 1.04 0.48
CA LEU A 26 18.78 0.19 -0.34
C LEU A 26 18.31 1.05 -1.52
N PHE A 27 18.83 0.81 -2.71
CA PHE A 27 18.43 1.43 -3.99
C PHE A 27 18.57 2.96 -4.07
N GLY A 28 19.42 3.61 -3.26
CA GLY A 28 19.52 5.08 -3.24
C GLY A 28 18.23 5.77 -2.74
N LEU A 29 17.47 5.08 -1.88
CA LEU A 29 16.21 5.57 -1.32
C LEU A 29 16.41 6.90 -0.60
N SER A 30 15.65 7.91 -0.99
CA SER A 30 15.47 9.15 -0.25
C SER A 30 14.11 9.17 0.41
N SER A 31 14.03 9.67 1.65
CA SER A 31 12.76 9.83 2.35
C SER A 31 12.68 11.18 3.05
N PHE A 32 11.49 11.78 3.04
CA PHE A 32 11.19 13.01 3.77
C PHE A 32 9.71 13.05 4.15
N VAL A 33 9.36 13.98 5.04
CA VAL A 33 7.98 14.15 5.50
C VAL A 33 7.53 15.56 5.12
N LEU A 34 6.34 15.67 4.53
CA LEU A 34 5.71 16.96 4.22
C LEU A 34 5.10 17.58 5.48
N ASP A 35 4.80 18.88 5.43
CA ASP A 35 4.21 19.62 6.57
C ASP A 35 2.89 19.04 7.07
N ASN A 36 2.13 18.36 6.20
CA ASN A 36 0.88 17.68 6.54
C ASN A 36 1.10 16.26 7.13
N GLY A 37 2.34 15.85 7.38
CA GLY A 37 2.70 14.54 7.92
C GLY A 37 2.79 13.41 6.90
N MET A 38 2.58 13.66 5.61
CA MET A 38 2.73 12.64 4.57
C MET A 38 4.19 12.27 4.40
N GLN A 39 4.52 11.00 4.53
CA GLN A 39 5.83 10.45 4.21
C GLN A 39 5.99 10.27 2.71
N VAL A 40 7.08 10.77 2.16
CA VAL A 40 7.45 10.61 0.75
C VAL A 40 8.72 9.77 0.65
N LEU A 41 8.67 8.77 -0.22
CA LEU A 41 9.80 7.90 -0.55
C LEU A 41 10.12 8.06 -2.03
N VAL A 42 11.39 8.27 -2.34
CA VAL A 42 11.86 8.40 -3.72
C VAL A 42 12.96 7.37 -3.97
N ILE A 43 12.72 6.48 -4.93
CA ILE A 43 13.68 5.46 -5.37
C ILE A 43 14.11 5.81 -6.79
N PRO A 44 15.33 6.35 -6.99
CA PRO A 44 15.81 6.72 -8.32
C PRO A 44 16.10 5.48 -9.16
N ASN A 45 15.57 5.46 -10.39
CA ASN A 45 15.88 4.43 -11.40
C ASN A 45 15.95 5.10 -12.77
N HIS A 46 17.16 5.23 -13.30
CA HIS A 46 17.42 5.96 -14.55
C HIS A 46 17.48 5.05 -15.80
N LYS A 47 16.96 3.83 -15.74
CA LYS A 47 16.99 2.89 -16.87
C LYS A 47 16.04 3.26 -18.00
N ALA A 48 14.93 3.94 -17.69
CA ALA A 48 13.94 4.40 -18.64
C ALA A 48 13.32 5.72 -18.15
N PRO A 49 12.78 6.58 -19.06
CA PRO A 49 12.11 7.83 -18.71
C PRO A 49 10.68 7.59 -18.20
N ILE A 50 10.51 6.66 -17.29
CA ILE A 50 9.22 6.23 -16.74
C ILE A 50 9.20 6.51 -15.23
N ILE A 51 8.07 7.00 -14.73
CA ILE A 51 7.81 7.13 -13.30
C ILE A 51 6.68 6.17 -12.89
N LYS A 52 6.88 5.47 -11.78
CA LYS A 52 5.81 4.80 -11.05
C LYS A 52 5.48 5.64 -9.82
N HIS A 53 4.39 6.38 -9.92
CA HIS A 53 3.83 7.15 -8.81
C HIS A 53 2.89 6.27 -8.01
N MET A 54 3.02 6.24 -6.68
CA MET A 54 2.20 5.43 -5.80
C MET A 54 1.73 6.22 -4.59
N VAL A 55 0.46 6.06 -4.22
CA VAL A 55 -0.09 6.58 -2.96
C VAL A 55 -0.58 5.41 -2.13
N TRP A 56 -0.10 5.32 -0.88
CA TRP A 56 -0.42 4.26 0.06
C TRP A 56 -1.26 4.81 1.20
N TYR A 57 -2.44 4.24 1.38
CA TYR A 57 -3.30 4.50 2.53
C TYR A 57 -3.10 3.38 3.54
N LYS A 58 -2.82 3.73 4.79
CA LYS A 58 -2.72 2.79 5.91
C LYS A 58 -4.13 2.42 6.38
N ALA A 59 -4.91 1.86 5.49
CA ALA A 59 -6.26 1.38 5.71
C ALA A 59 -6.54 0.21 4.77
N GLY A 60 -6.96 -0.91 5.31
CA GLY A 60 -7.25 -2.14 4.58
C GLY A 60 -8.38 -2.92 5.23
N SER A 61 -8.48 -4.22 4.93
CA SER A 61 -9.59 -5.02 5.44
C SER A 61 -9.58 -5.20 6.96
N VAL A 62 -8.44 -5.05 7.63
CA VAL A 62 -8.32 -5.12 9.10
C VAL A 62 -9.08 -3.96 9.79
N ASP A 63 -9.24 -2.84 9.10
CA ASP A 63 -9.94 -1.66 9.62
C ASP A 63 -11.45 -1.72 9.40
N GLU A 64 -11.94 -2.78 8.74
CA GLU A 64 -13.37 -2.92 8.44
C GLU A 64 -14.18 -3.25 9.69
N PRO A 65 -15.35 -2.64 9.89
CA PRO A 65 -16.24 -3.02 10.98
C PRO A 65 -16.73 -4.46 10.80
N ARG A 66 -16.91 -5.20 11.88
CA ARG A 66 -17.46 -6.55 11.85
C ARG A 66 -18.79 -6.59 11.07
N GLY A 67 -18.91 -7.54 10.15
CA GLY A 67 -20.08 -7.71 9.29
C GLY A 67 -20.15 -6.70 8.13
N LYS A 68 -19.09 -5.91 7.91
CA LYS A 68 -18.96 -4.97 6.79
C LYS A 68 -17.76 -5.32 5.89
N GLY A 69 -17.38 -6.60 5.83
CA GLY A 69 -16.28 -7.07 5.00
C GLY A 69 -16.43 -6.67 3.54
N GLY A 70 -15.31 -6.25 2.91
CA GLY A 70 -15.26 -5.72 1.55
C GLY A 70 -15.45 -4.21 1.44
N THR A 71 -15.59 -3.49 2.56
CA THR A 71 -15.73 -2.01 2.54
C THR A 71 -14.48 -1.33 1.99
N ALA A 72 -13.28 -1.80 2.35
CA ALA A 72 -12.02 -1.24 1.87
C ALA A 72 -11.88 -1.44 0.35
N HIS A 73 -12.18 -2.64 -0.16
CA HIS A 73 -12.17 -2.94 -1.58
C HIS A 73 -13.23 -2.15 -2.35
N LEU A 74 -14.43 -2.01 -1.81
CA LEU A 74 -15.47 -1.17 -2.41
C LEU A 74 -15.03 0.31 -2.47
N LEU A 75 -14.35 0.81 -1.44
CA LEU A 75 -13.80 2.16 -1.45
C LEU A 75 -12.72 2.31 -2.51
N GLU A 76 -11.88 1.29 -2.72
CA GLU A 76 -10.90 1.27 -3.80
C GLU A 76 -11.58 1.52 -5.15
N HIS A 77 -12.67 0.80 -5.47
CA HIS A 77 -13.46 1.02 -6.70
C HIS A 77 -14.04 2.42 -6.77
N LEU A 78 -14.60 2.91 -5.68
CA LEU A 78 -15.20 4.24 -5.61
C LEU A 78 -14.17 5.37 -5.80
N MET A 79 -12.92 5.15 -5.44
CA MET A 79 -11.84 6.12 -5.65
C MET A 79 -11.55 6.39 -7.14
N PHE A 80 -11.94 5.50 -8.04
CA PHE A 80 -11.86 5.73 -9.50
C PHE A 80 -13.05 6.52 -10.06
N ARG A 81 -14.00 6.89 -9.21
CA ARG A 81 -15.12 7.74 -9.60
C ARG A 81 -14.73 9.22 -9.57
N GLY A 82 -15.62 10.05 -10.02
CA GLY A 82 -15.34 11.46 -10.20
C GLY A 82 -15.11 12.23 -8.90
N THR A 83 -14.49 13.36 -9.05
CA THR A 83 -14.31 14.38 -8.03
C THR A 83 -15.14 15.64 -8.37
N ARG A 84 -14.95 16.70 -7.60
CA ARG A 84 -15.53 18.01 -7.96
C ARG A 84 -14.86 18.64 -9.18
N LYS A 85 -13.60 18.33 -9.46
CA LYS A 85 -12.80 18.91 -10.54
C LYS A 85 -12.68 17.96 -11.73
N VAL A 86 -12.62 16.66 -11.48
CA VAL A 86 -12.40 15.62 -12.49
C VAL A 86 -13.66 14.75 -12.56
N LYS A 87 -14.34 14.75 -13.72
CA LYS A 87 -15.55 13.95 -13.91
C LYS A 87 -15.25 12.45 -13.88
N ASP A 88 -16.28 11.64 -13.58
CA ASP A 88 -16.19 10.18 -13.63
C ASP A 88 -15.63 9.68 -14.97
N GLY A 89 -14.70 8.74 -14.92
CA GLY A 89 -13.97 8.17 -16.07
C GLY A 89 -12.82 9.03 -16.60
N VAL A 90 -12.81 10.34 -16.32
CA VAL A 90 -11.80 11.27 -16.86
C VAL A 90 -10.42 11.02 -16.27
N PHE A 91 -10.31 10.54 -15.03
CA PHE A 91 -9.03 10.20 -14.42
C PHE A 91 -8.24 9.19 -15.26
N ASN A 92 -8.83 8.04 -15.51
CA ASN A 92 -8.20 6.97 -16.29
C ASN A 92 -7.98 7.37 -17.75
N ASP A 93 -8.92 8.12 -18.33
CA ASP A 93 -8.79 8.65 -19.69
C ASP A 93 -7.59 9.61 -19.82
N LEU A 94 -7.38 10.51 -18.86
CA LEU A 94 -6.21 11.41 -18.84
C LEU A 94 -4.89 10.63 -18.73
N ILE A 95 -4.81 9.63 -17.84
CA ILE A 95 -3.61 8.81 -17.70
C ILE A 95 -3.33 8.05 -19.01
N SER A 96 -4.34 7.39 -19.58
CA SER A 96 -4.20 6.61 -20.82
C SER A 96 -3.81 7.47 -22.02
N ARG A 97 -4.41 8.66 -22.18
CA ARG A 97 -4.05 9.60 -23.27
C ARG A 97 -2.62 10.14 -23.14
N ASN A 98 -2.04 10.10 -21.95
CA ASN A 98 -0.64 10.46 -21.73
C ASN A 98 0.28 9.23 -21.77
N GLY A 99 -0.17 8.10 -22.35
CA GLY A 99 0.62 6.88 -22.54
C GLY A 99 0.85 6.09 -21.27
N GLY A 100 0.11 6.38 -20.21
CA GLY A 100 0.23 5.70 -18.93
C GLY A 100 -0.91 4.72 -18.65
N GLU A 101 -0.75 4.02 -17.56
CA GLU A 101 -1.79 3.16 -16.96
C GLU A 101 -1.93 3.44 -15.46
N SER A 102 -3.11 3.18 -14.93
CA SER A 102 -3.39 3.31 -13.51
C SER A 102 -4.08 2.07 -12.98
N ASN A 103 -3.77 1.70 -11.75
CA ASN A 103 -4.40 0.59 -11.06
C ASN A 103 -4.37 0.82 -9.54
N ALA A 104 -5.01 -0.10 -8.80
CA ALA A 104 -5.00 -0.10 -7.36
C ALA A 104 -5.04 -1.54 -6.84
N PHE A 105 -4.80 -1.71 -5.56
CA PHE A 105 -5.00 -2.98 -4.85
C PHE A 105 -5.24 -2.72 -3.37
N THR A 106 -6.13 -3.52 -2.79
CA THR A 106 -6.44 -3.53 -1.37
C THR A 106 -5.86 -4.80 -0.73
N SER A 107 -5.23 -4.63 0.43
CA SER A 107 -4.68 -5.71 1.25
C SER A 107 -5.28 -5.67 2.66
N LEU A 108 -4.70 -6.44 3.59
CA LEU A 108 -5.14 -6.47 4.98
C LEU A 108 -4.94 -5.11 5.67
N ASP A 109 -3.75 -4.52 5.54
CA ASP A 109 -3.33 -3.35 6.32
C ASP A 109 -3.25 -2.05 5.50
N TYR A 110 -3.47 -2.13 4.18
CA TYR A 110 -3.31 -0.98 3.30
C TYR A 110 -4.10 -1.10 2.01
N THR A 111 -4.37 0.06 1.40
CA THR A 111 -4.84 0.19 0.02
C THR A 111 -3.87 1.09 -0.72
N ALA A 112 -3.43 0.68 -1.91
CA ALA A 112 -2.48 1.44 -2.71
C ALA A 112 -3.03 1.72 -4.11
N TYR A 113 -2.77 2.94 -4.59
CA TYR A 113 -3.11 3.40 -5.93
C TYR A 113 -1.81 3.73 -6.65
N HIS A 114 -1.71 3.40 -7.92
CA HIS A 114 -0.50 3.69 -8.69
C HIS A 114 -0.79 4.07 -10.13
N GLN A 115 0.09 4.90 -10.67
CA GLN A 115 0.15 5.26 -12.07
C GLN A 115 1.57 5.01 -12.58
N GLU A 116 1.65 4.50 -13.79
CA GLU A 116 2.91 4.35 -14.51
C GLU A 116 2.80 5.16 -15.81
N LEU A 117 3.71 6.11 -16.02
CA LEU A 117 3.65 7.02 -17.15
C LEU A 117 5.03 7.67 -17.39
N ASP A 118 5.15 8.43 -18.49
CA ASP A 118 6.36 9.20 -18.77
C ASP A 118 6.68 10.17 -17.61
N ILE A 119 7.96 10.29 -17.25
CA ILE A 119 8.41 11.12 -16.12
C ILE A 119 8.00 12.60 -16.26
N SER A 120 7.86 13.11 -17.49
CA SER A 120 7.40 14.48 -17.73
C SER A 120 5.93 14.69 -17.31
N ARG A 121 5.20 13.63 -16.98
CA ARG A 121 3.79 13.63 -16.58
C ARG A 121 3.59 13.41 -15.07
N LEU A 122 4.67 13.40 -14.28
CA LEU A 122 4.57 13.24 -12.82
C LEU A 122 3.62 14.25 -12.18
N GLU A 123 3.68 15.53 -12.57
CA GLU A 123 2.80 16.56 -12.04
C GLU A 123 1.31 16.27 -12.30
N LEU A 124 0.99 15.70 -13.46
CA LEU A 124 -0.37 15.28 -13.77
C LEU A 124 -0.85 14.18 -12.81
N ALA A 125 -0.02 13.15 -12.59
CA ALA A 125 -0.35 12.06 -11.66
C ALA A 125 -0.56 12.59 -10.23
N MET A 126 0.36 13.44 -9.76
CA MET A 126 0.28 14.06 -8.43
C MET A 126 -0.96 14.94 -8.27
N PHE A 127 -1.30 15.74 -9.30
CA PHE A 127 -2.51 16.55 -9.28
C PHE A 127 -3.78 15.71 -9.18
N LEU A 128 -3.89 14.67 -10.01
CA LEU A 128 -5.04 13.77 -10.03
C LEU A 128 -5.22 13.02 -8.69
N GLU A 129 -4.13 12.55 -8.11
CA GLU A 129 -4.16 11.88 -6.81
C GLU A 129 -4.52 12.83 -5.66
N ALA A 130 -3.93 14.01 -5.63
CA ALA A 130 -4.26 15.02 -4.62
C ALA A 130 -5.73 15.47 -4.73
N ASP A 131 -6.26 15.59 -5.95
CA ASP A 131 -7.66 15.96 -6.16
C ASP A 131 -8.61 14.86 -5.67
N ARG A 132 -8.38 13.58 -6.02
CA ARG A 132 -9.25 12.51 -5.54
C ARG A 132 -9.15 12.29 -4.04
N MET A 133 -7.98 12.48 -3.44
CA MET A 133 -7.79 12.40 -1.99
C MET A 133 -8.66 13.41 -1.22
N GLN A 134 -8.86 14.60 -1.77
CA GLN A 134 -9.56 15.70 -1.11
C GLN A 134 -11.00 15.91 -1.57
N ASN A 135 -11.29 15.59 -2.84
CA ASN A 135 -12.50 16.04 -3.53
C ASN A 135 -13.34 14.88 -4.09
N LEU A 136 -13.05 13.63 -3.69
CA LEU A 136 -13.82 12.47 -4.12
C LEU A 136 -15.33 12.70 -3.89
N LYS A 137 -16.14 12.38 -4.90
CA LYS A 137 -17.59 12.52 -4.81
C LYS A 137 -18.25 11.15 -4.96
N ILE A 138 -18.69 10.60 -3.86
CA ILE A 138 -19.45 9.35 -3.84
C ILE A 138 -20.93 9.70 -3.90
N THR A 139 -21.61 9.32 -5.01
CA THR A 139 -23.06 9.44 -5.12
C THR A 139 -23.73 8.10 -4.82
N PRO A 140 -25.03 8.09 -4.44
CA PRO A 140 -25.77 6.85 -4.24
C PRO A 140 -25.75 5.94 -5.46
N GLU A 141 -25.80 6.52 -6.66
CA GLU A 141 -25.79 5.79 -7.93
C GLU A 141 -24.42 5.14 -8.20
N ALA A 142 -23.33 5.89 -7.98
CA ALA A 142 -21.97 5.37 -8.08
C ALA A 142 -21.73 4.25 -7.08
N PHE A 143 -22.16 4.45 -5.84
CA PHE A 143 -22.07 3.44 -4.79
C PHE A 143 -22.81 2.14 -5.17
N ALA A 144 -24.07 2.25 -5.60
CA ALA A 144 -24.86 1.08 -5.99
C ALA A 144 -24.21 0.32 -7.14
N LYS A 145 -23.72 1.03 -8.16
CA LYS A 145 -23.05 0.46 -9.33
C LYS A 145 -21.77 -0.28 -8.91
N GLU A 146 -20.89 0.37 -8.12
CA GLU A 146 -19.63 -0.26 -7.71
C GLU A 146 -19.85 -1.44 -6.79
N ARG A 147 -20.78 -1.35 -5.88
CA ARG A 147 -21.17 -2.49 -5.04
C ARG A 147 -21.56 -3.70 -5.89
N ASP A 148 -22.36 -3.49 -6.92
CA ASP A 148 -22.79 -4.59 -7.79
C ASP A 148 -21.64 -5.16 -8.62
N ILE A 149 -20.67 -4.33 -9.04
CA ILE A 149 -19.43 -4.76 -9.70
C ILE A 149 -18.60 -5.62 -8.74
N VAL A 150 -18.36 -5.16 -7.52
CA VAL A 150 -17.59 -5.92 -6.50
C VAL A 150 -18.27 -7.25 -6.18
N PHE A 151 -19.61 -7.31 -6.13
CA PHE A 151 -20.32 -8.59 -5.97
C PHE A 151 -20.13 -9.53 -7.17
N GLN A 152 -20.10 -9.03 -8.40
CA GLN A 152 -19.83 -9.88 -9.57
C GLN A 152 -18.39 -10.37 -9.57
N GLU A 153 -17.44 -9.51 -9.21
CA GLU A 153 -16.03 -9.87 -9.06
C GLU A 153 -15.86 -10.98 -8.00
N ARG A 154 -16.48 -10.81 -6.82
CA ARG A 154 -16.47 -11.85 -5.79
C ARG A 154 -16.96 -13.19 -6.32
N LYS A 155 -18.08 -13.20 -7.05
CA LYS A 155 -18.61 -14.43 -7.66
C LYS A 155 -17.58 -15.07 -8.60
N GLN A 156 -16.92 -14.24 -9.40
CA GLN A 156 -15.96 -14.69 -10.42
C GLN A 156 -14.67 -15.22 -9.81
N VAL A 157 -14.12 -14.50 -8.81
CA VAL A 157 -12.80 -14.77 -8.23
C VAL A 157 -12.88 -15.78 -7.08
N VAL A 158 -13.94 -15.74 -6.28
CA VAL A 158 -14.08 -16.56 -5.07
C VAL A 158 -15.14 -17.64 -5.25
N ASP A 159 -16.41 -17.26 -5.44
CA ASP A 159 -17.53 -18.21 -5.34
C ASP A 159 -17.47 -19.28 -6.44
N ASN A 160 -17.05 -18.94 -7.65
CA ASN A 160 -16.89 -19.86 -8.78
C ASN A 160 -15.50 -20.54 -8.83
N ASN A 161 -14.61 -20.26 -7.88
CA ASN A 161 -13.27 -20.86 -7.83
C ASN A 161 -13.13 -21.71 -6.55
N PRO A 162 -13.12 -23.06 -6.67
CA PRO A 162 -13.06 -23.94 -5.50
C PRO A 162 -11.85 -23.71 -4.59
N LEU A 163 -10.68 -23.39 -5.17
CA LEU A 163 -9.46 -23.13 -4.38
C LEU A 163 -9.55 -21.80 -3.62
N SER A 164 -10.08 -20.76 -4.25
CA SER A 164 -10.28 -19.46 -3.62
C SER A 164 -11.33 -19.56 -2.49
N TYR A 165 -12.43 -20.27 -2.74
CA TYR A 165 -13.47 -20.54 -1.75
C TYR A 165 -12.94 -21.34 -0.56
N PHE A 166 -12.15 -22.39 -0.83
CA PHE A 166 -11.48 -23.17 0.22
C PHE A 166 -10.52 -22.30 1.02
N GLY A 167 -9.68 -21.50 0.36
CA GLY A 167 -8.75 -20.58 1.01
C GLY A 167 -9.44 -19.54 1.89
N GLU A 168 -10.56 -18.98 1.45
CA GLU A 168 -11.39 -18.08 2.26
C GLU A 168 -11.97 -18.79 3.49
N SER A 169 -12.50 -20.01 3.30
CA SER A 169 -13.05 -20.83 4.37
C SER A 169 -12.00 -21.17 5.43
N MET A 170 -10.79 -21.51 5.00
CA MET A 170 -9.66 -21.77 5.89
C MET A 170 -9.27 -20.52 6.68
N ARG A 171 -9.16 -19.36 6.02
CA ARG A 171 -8.86 -18.08 6.70
C ARG A 171 -9.92 -17.76 7.75
N LYS A 172 -11.19 -17.93 7.43
CA LYS A 172 -12.31 -17.72 8.36
C LYS A 172 -12.22 -18.61 9.61
N LEU A 173 -11.74 -19.84 9.47
CA LEU A 173 -11.55 -20.74 10.60
C LEU A 173 -10.31 -20.38 11.45
N LEU A 174 -9.22 -19.93 10.80
CA LEU A 174 -7.97 -19.57 11.46
C LEU A 174 -8.06 -18.22 12.17
N TRP A 175 -8.76 -17.27 11.59
CA TRP A 175 -8.85 -15.88 12.07
C TRP A 175 -10.31 -15.51 12.37
N GLN A 176 -10.90 -16.17 13.37
CA GLN A 176 -12.32 -16.01 13.72
C GLN A 176 -12.73 -14.57 14.03
N ASP A 177 -11.80 -13.76 14.53
CA ASP A 177 -12.01 -12.37 14.93
C ASP A 177 -11.46 -11.33 13.95
N HIS A 178 -10.84 -11.77 12.86
CA HIS A 178 -10.36 -10.87 11.81
C HIS A 178 -11.51 -10.54 10.84
N PRO A 179 -11.74 -9.24 10.49
CA PRO A 179 -12.78 -8.84 9.55
C PRO A 179 -12.58 -9.40 8.16
#